data_784c677b32cd940e0947ea751e8b3575
#
_entry.id   784c677b32cd940e0947ea751e8b3575
#
_cell.length_a   1.000
_cell.length_b   1.000
_cell.length_c   1.000
_cell.angle_alpha   90.00
_cell.angle_beta   90.00
_cell.angle_gamma   90.00
#
_symmetry.space_group_name_H-M   'P 1'
#
loop_
_entity.id
_entity.type
_entity.pdbx_description
1 polymer ?
#
loop_
_entity_poly.entity_id
_entity_poly.type
_entity_poly.pdbx_seq_one_letter_code
_entity_poly.pdbx_strand_id
1 'polypeptide(L)'
;MHSTEVPVVVDLGYGRVPVTTLELAARLRRVAPAVRVVGLEIDPERVAAARDAATDGVEFALGGFELAGLRPVLVRAFNVLRQYPQESVAQAWQTMAAQLAPGGLILDGTCDEVGRRCCWVLLDREGPVSLTLACDPRAIDAPSDLAERLPKVLIHQNVPGQPIHTLLTAADRAWAAAAGQSVFGPRARWRAMLSALIDAGVPVEAPRRSLRDAVLTVPWTTVAPPRN
;
A
#
# COMPACT_ATOMS: atom_id res chain seq x y z
N MET A 1 -24.58 -4.14 17.84
CA MET A 1 -24.76 -5.49 17.26
C MET A 1 -23.55 -5.77 16.41
N HIS A 2 -22.67 -6.66 16.85
CA HIS A 2 -21.50 -7.09 16.03
C HIS A 2 -22.07 -7.97 14.93
N SER A 3 -21.79 -7.60 13.68
CA SER A 3 -22.13 -8.44 12.53
C SER A 3 -21.43 -9.78 12.72
N THR A 4 -22.21 -10.85 12.67
CA THR A 4 -21.71 -12.25 12.71
C THR A 4 -21.14 -12.69 11.36
N GLU A 5 -21.04 -11.77 10.42
CA GLU A 5 -20.56 -12.03 9.08
C GLU A 5 -19.02 -12.17 9.06
N VAL A 6 -18.54 -13.26 8.49
CA VAL A 6 -17.10 -13.51 8.35
C VAL A 6 -16.46 -12.42 7.50
N PRO A 7 -15.44 -11.71 8.01
CA PRO A 7 -14.81 -10.65 7.24
C PRO A 7 -14.12 -11.21 6.00
N VAL A 8 -14.42 -10.62 4.85
CA VAL A 8 -13.81 -10.97 3.57
C VAL A 8 -12.69 -9.99 3.25
N VAL A 9 -11.53 -10.51 2.88
CA VAL A 9 -10.39 -9.74 2.37
C VAL A 9 -10.12 -10.19 0.94
N VAL A 10 -9.92 -9.23 0.05
CA VAL A 10 -9.57 -9.50 -1.36
C VAL A 10 -8.10 -9.17 -1.59
N ASP A 11 -7.39 -10.11 -2.20
CA ASP A 11 -6.07 -9.90 -2.80
C ASP A 11 -6.24 -9.83 -4.31
N LEU A 12 -6.30 -8.60 -4.85
CA LEU A 12 -6.56 -8.35 -6.25
C LEU A 12 -5.27 -8.40 -7.06
N GLY A 13 -5.29 -9.18 -8.14
CA GLY A 13 -4.17 -9.29 -9.07
C GLY A 13 -2.97 -10.00 -8.45
N TYR A 14 -3.16 -11.15 -7.80
CA TYR A 14 -2.08 -11.89 -7.15
C TYR A 14 -1.02 -12.42 -8.14
N GLY A 15 -1.30 -12.33 -9.45
CA GLY A 15 -0.34 -12.64 -10.49
C GLY A 15 -0.18 -14.14 -10.76
N ARG A 16 1.04 -14.52 -11.14
CA ARG A 16 1.33 -15.84 -11.69
C ARG A 16 1.28 -16.98 -10.66
N VAL A 17 1.58 -16.67 -9.40
CA VAL A 17 1.61 -17.65 -8.31
C VAL A 17 0.90 -17.07 -7.07
N PRO A 18 0.09 -17.87 -6.36
CA PRO A 18 -0.76 -17.39 -5.29
C PRO A 18 -0.04 -17.18 -3.95
N VAL A 19 1.30 -17.15 -3.94
CA VAL A 19 2.12 -17.08 -2.71
C VAL A 19 1.74 -15.85 -1.87
N THR A 20 1.56 -14.70 -2.51
CA THR A 20 1.25 -13.45 -1.78
C THR A 20 -0.11 -13.49 -1.10
N THR A 21 -1.09 -14.14 -1.72
CA THR A 21 -2.43 -14.36 -1.13
C THR A 21 -2.36 -15.30 0.08
N LEU A 22 -1.60 -16.38 -0.03
CA LEU A 22 -1.42 -17.34 1.07
C LEU A 22 -0.68 -16.70 2.26
N GLU A 23 0.36 -15.92 2.00
CA GLU A 23 1.08 -15.17 3.04
C GLU A 23 0.18 -14.13 3.71
N LEU A 24 -0.63 -13.40 2.93
CA LEU A 24 -1.60 -12.44 3.46
C LEU A 24 -2.58 -13.15 4.41
N ALA A 25 -3.16 -14.27 3.97
CA ALA A 25 -4.07 -15.07 4.78
C ALA A 25 -3.41 -15.54 6.09
N ALA A 26 -2.20 -16.08 6.01
CA ALA A 26 -1.46 -16.53 7.18
C ALA A 26 -1.18 -15.40 8.19
N ARG A 27 -0.92 -14.18 7.71
CA ARG A 27 -0.70 -13.00 8.56
C ARG A 27 -2.00 -12.50 9.19
N LEU A 28 -3.08 -12.40 8.40
CA LEU A 28 -4.37 -11.92 8.87
C LEU A 28 -5.01 -12.85 9.90
N ARG A 29 -4.87 -14.16 9.76
CA ARG A 29 -5.39 -15.14 10.72
C ARG A 29 -4.80 -15.03 12.12
N ARG A 30 -3.64 -14.40 12.28
CA ARG A 30 -3.07 -14.12 13.61
C ARG A 30 -3.89 -13.09 14.40
N VAL A 31 -4.65 -12.23 13.72
CA VAL A 31 -5.45 -11.17 14.32
C VAL A 31 -6.96 -11.35 14.10
N ALA A 32 -7.34 -12.09 13.07
CA ALA A 32 -8.71 -12.41 12.68
C ALA A 32 -8.78 -13.87 12.20
N PRO A 33 -8.85 -14.86 13.12
CA PRO A 33 -8.76 -16.29 12.76
C PRO A 33 -9.80 -16.76 11.76
N ALA A 34 -11.01 -16.18 11.78
CA ALA A 34 -12.11 -16.52 10.89
C ALA A 34 -12.10 -15.76 9.55
N VAL A 35 -11.07 -14.96 9.25
CA VAL A 35 -11.02 -14.19 8.01
C VAL A 35 -11.03 -15.09 6.79
N ARG A 36 -11.86 -14.76 5.82
CA ARG A 36 -11.88 -15.36 4.48
C ARG A 36 -11.06 -14.47 3.53
N VAL A 37 -10.10 -15.05 2.83
CA VAL A 37 -9.25 -14.35 1.86
C VAL A 37 -9.55 -14.88 0.47
N VAL A 38 -9.86 -13.97 -0.45
CA VAL A 38 -10.15 -14.31 -1.85
C VAL A 38 -9.10 -13.66 -2.74
N GLY A 39 -8.29 -14.48 -3.41
CA GLY A 39 -7.42 -14.04 -4.49
C GLY A 39 -8.22 -13.84 -5.76
N LEU A 40 -8.23 -12.62 -6.31
CA LEU A 40 -8.86 -12.32 -7.59
C LEU A 40 -7.81 -12.09 -8.66
N GLU A 41 -8.02 -12.65 -9.83
CA GLU A 41 -7.18 -12.47 -11.02
C GLU A 41 -8.06 -12.42 -12.27
N ILE A 42 -7.67 -11.59 -13.24
CA ILE A 42 -8.42 -11.43 -14.50
C ILE A 42 -8.05 -12.50 -15.54
N ASP A 43 -6.93 -13.17 -15.37
CA ASP A 43 -6.45 -14.22 -16.25
C ASP A 43 -7.01 -15.58 -15.80
N PRO A 44 -7.89 -16.22 -16.60
CA PRO A 44 -8.50 -17.49 -16.22
C PRO A 44 -7.51 -18.66 -16.11
N GLU A 45 -6.38 -18.63 -16.83
CA GLU A 45 -5.36 -19.67 -16.73
C GLU A 45 -4.65 -19.59 -15.39
N ARG A 46 -4.34 -18.37 -14.92
CA ARG A 46 -3.75 -18.13 -13.59
C ARG A 46 -4.70 -18.54 -12.47
N VAL A 47 -6.00 -18.26 -12.62
CA VAL A 47 -7.02 -18.70 -11.66
C VAL A 47 -7.08 -20.21 -11.61
N ALA A 48 -7.09 -20.89 -12.77
CA ALA A 48 -7.11 -22.35 -12.84
C ALA A 48 -5.87 -22.95 -12.15
N ALA A 49 -4.68 -22.39 -12.40
CA ALA A 49 -3.43 -22.85 -11.79
C ALA A 49 -3.36 -22.62 -10.26
N ALA A 50 -4.07 -21.62 -9.75
CA ALA A 50 -4.11 -21.32 -8.31
C ALA A 50 -5.09 -22.18 -7.52
N ARG A 51 -6.04 -22.87 -8.17
CA ARG A 51 -7.10 -23.63 -7.48
C ARG A 51 -6.59 -24.70 -6.54
N ASP A 52 -5.51 -25.39 -6.91
CA ASP A 52 -4.91 -26.44 -6.09
C ASP A 52 -4.23 -25.89 -4.82
N ALA A 53 -3.95 -24.58 -4.79
CA ALA A 53 -3.42 -23.89 -3.62
C ALA A 53 -4.51 -23.38 -2.66
N ALA A 54 -5.79 -23.54 -2.99
CA ALA A 54 -6.89 -23.18 -2.11
C ALA A 54 -6.85 -23.99 -0.82
N THR A 55 -7.13 -23.33 0.29
CA THR A 55 -7.19 -23.95 1.62
C THR A 55 -8.44 -23.46 2.34
N ASP A 56 -8.72 -24.02 3.51
CA ASP A 56 -9.85 -23.55 4.30
C ASP A 56 -9.77 -22.02 4.51
N GLY A 57 -10.84 -21.30 4.09
CA GLY A 57 -10.91 -19.83 4.14
C GLY A 57 -9.97 -19.08 3.19
N VAL A 58 -9.34 -19.76 2.20
CA VAL A 58 -8.59 -19.12 1.09
C VAL A 58 -9.08 -19.67 -0.23
N GLU A 59 -9.58 -18.80 -1.09
CA GLU A 59 -10.16 -19.13 -2.37
C GLU A 59 -9.52 -18.30 -3.50
N PHE A 60 -9.62 -18.81 -4.73
CA PHE A 60 -9.16 -18.10 -5.93
C PHE A 60 -10.29 -18.05 -6.96
N ALA A 61 -10.55 -16.86 -7.48
CA ALA A 61 -11.64 -16.61 -8.40
C ALA A 61 -11.27 -15.63 -9.52
N LEU A 62 -12.01 -15.70 -10.62
CA LEU A 62 -11.93 -14.72 -11.69
C LEU A 62 -12.60 -13.42 -11.23
N GLY A 63 -11.92 -12.28 -11.40
CA GLY A 63 -12.47 -10.98 -11.08
C GLY A 63 -11.46 -9.87 -11.23
N GLY A 64 -11.97 -8.66 -11.42
CA GLY A 64 -11.22 -7.42 -11.58
C GLY A 64 -11.61 -6.40 -10.52
N PHE A 65 -11.65 -5.12 -10.90
CA PHE A 65 -11.97 -4.02 -9.99
C PHE A 65 -13.41 -4.08 -9.43
N GLU A 66 -14.32 -4.82 -10.07
CA GLU A 66 -15.69 -5.10 -9.59
C GLU A 66 -15.71 -6.11 -8.43
N LEU A 67 -14.54 -6.63 -8.06
CA LEU A 67 -14.31 -7.54 -6.94
C LEU A 67 -15.18 -8.81 -6.96
N ALA A 68 -15.57 -9.28 -8.15
CA ALA A 68 -16.43 -10.44 -8.35
C ALA A 68 -17.74 -10.36 -7.53
N GLY A 69 -18.27 -9.17 -7.28
CA GLY A 69 -19.47 -8.93 -6.48
C GLY A 69 -19.29 -9.15 -4.97
N LEU A 70 -18.07 -9.36 -4.49
CA LEU A 70 -17.75 -9.46 -3.07
C LEU A 70 -17.88 -8.11 -2.37
N ARG A 71 -18.09 -8.15 -1.04
CA ARG A 71 -18.12 -6.97 -0.17
C ARG A 71 -17.00 -7.04 0.87
N PRO A 72 -15.74 -6.80 0.47
CA PRO A 72 -14.62 -6.95 1.37
C PRO A 72 -14.52 -5.83 2.40
N VAL A 73 -13.97 -6.16 3.57
CA VAL A 73 -13.50 -5.19 4.57
C VAL A 73 -12.10 -4.65 4.23
N LEU A 74 -11.37 -5.34 3.37
CA LEU A 74 -10.05 -4.91 2.90
C LEU A 74 -9.80 -5.44 1.49
N VAL A 75 -9.32 -4.57 0.61
CA VAL A 75 -8.77 -4.91 -0.70
C VAL A 75 -7.29 -4.59 -0.70
N ARG A 76 -6.45 -5.55 -1.08
CA ARG A 76 -5.05 -5.33 -1.39
C ARG A 76 -4.85 -5.42 -2.91
N ALA A 77 -4.39 -4.34 -3.54
CA ALA A 77 -4.10 -4.26 -4.97
C ALA A 77 -2.65 -3.78 -5.17
N PHE A 78 -1.68 -4.71 -5.06
CA PHE A 78 -0.27 -4.37 -5.20
C PHE A 78 0.26 -4.69 -6.60
N ASN A 79 0.94 -3.70 -7.22
CA ASN A 79 1.46 -3.76 -8.58
C ASN A 79 0.38 -3.92 -9.67
N VAL A 80 -0.90 -3.72 -9.34
CA VAL A 80 -2.02 -3.86 -10.27
C VAL A 80 -2.20 -2.59 -11.09
N LEU A 81 -2.52 -1.47 -10.45
CA LEU A 81 -2.83 -0.21 -11.13
C LEU A 81 -1.61 0.38 -11.86
N ARG A 82 -0.41 -0.05 -11.51
CA ARG A 82 0.80 0.32 -12.24
C ARG A 82 0.77 -0.10 -13.72
N GLN A 83 0.01 -1.13 -14.06
CA GLN A 83 -0.12 -1.69 -15.40
C GLN A 83 -1.14 -0.94 -16.27
N TYR A 84 -1.92 -0.05 -15.68
CA TYR A 84 -3.00 0.69 -16.34
C TYR A 84 -2.58 2.13 -16.64
N PRO A 85 -3.24 2.80 -17.62
CA PRO A 85 -3.08 4.23 -17.84
C PRO A 85 -3.45 5.04 -16.58
N GLN A 86 -2.79 6.19 -16.39
CA GLN A 86 -3.01 7.02 -15.19
C GLN A 86 -4.47 7.49 -15.07
N GLU A 87 -5.10 7.84 -16.18
CA GLU A 87 -6.49 8.28 -16.27
C GLU A 87 -7.50 7.22 -15.82
N SER A 88 -7.12 5.94 -15.86
CA SER A 88 -7.97 4.82 -15.41
C SER A 88 -7.97 4.63 -13.90
N VAL A 89 -7.00 5.20 -13.17
CA VAL A 89 -6.82 4.95 -11.73
C VAL A 89 -8.03 5.39 -10.92
N ALA A 90 -8.52 6.61 -11.17
CA ALA A 90 -9.66 7.16 -10.43
C ALA A 90 -10.92 6.30 -10.60
N GLN A 91 -11.18 5.82 -11.83
CA GLN A 91 -12.32 4.95 -12.11
C GLN A 91 -12.16 3.58 -11.42
N ALA A 92 -10.95 3.00 -11.43
CA ALA A 92 -10.67 1.74 -10.75
C ALA A 92 -10.90 1.87 -9.24
N TRP A 93 -10.41 2.95 -8.61
CA TRP A 93 -10.64 3.22 -7.20
C TRP A 93 -12.13 3.34 -6.87
N GLN A 94 -12.90 4.11 -7.66
CA GLN A 94 -14.34 4.26 -7.48
C GLN A 94 -15.07 2.91 -7.61
N THR A 95 -14.70 2.11 -8.59
CA THR A 95 -15.31 0.79 -8.82
C THR A 95 -15.08 -0.13 -7.62
N MET A 96 -13.85 -0.21 -7.10
CA MET A 96 -13.55 -1.00 -5.91
C MET A 96 -14.23 -0.44 -4.65
N ALA A 97 -14.20 0.88 -4.46
CA ALA A 97 -14.76 1.54 -3.29
C ALA A 97 -16.27 1.33 -3.16
N ALA A 98 -16.99 1.29 -4.30
CA ALA A 98 -18.43 1.02 -4.33
C ALA A 98 -18.78 -0.39 -3.77
N GLN A 99 -17.86 -1.34 -3.87
CA GLN A 99 -18.06 -2.72 -3.41
C GLN A 99 -17.63 -2.95 -1.95
N LEU A 100 -16.93 -2.03 -1.31
CA LEU A 100 -16.46 -2.22 0.06
C LEU A 100 -17.62 -2.49 1.04
N ALA A 101 -17.38 -3.29 2.04
CA ALA A 101 -18.22 -3.36 3.22
C ALA A 101 -18.19 -1.99 3.97
N PRO A 102 -19.17 -1.69 4.86
CA PRO A 102 -19.09 -0.50 5.69
C PRO A 102 -17.78 -0.44 6.49
N GLY A 103 -17.05 0.69 6.39
CA GLY A 103 -15.73 0.86 7.01
C GLY A 103 -14.59 0.08 6.32
N GLY A 104 -14.85 -0.50 5.15
CA GLY A 104 -13.83 -1.21 4.37
C GLY A 104 -12.79 -0.27 3.78
N LEU A 105 -11.60 -0.82 3.50
CA LEU A 105 -10.42 -0.09 3.03
C LEU A 105 -9.81 -0.75 1.79
N ILE A 106 -9.10 0.06 1.00
CA ILE A 106 -8.29 -0.38 -0.13
C ILE A 106 -6.84 0.04 0.09
N LEU A 107 -5.91 -0.86 -0.20
CA LEU A 107 -4.49 -0.60 -0.32
C LEU A 107 -4.09 -0.71 -1.80
N ASP A 108 -3.96 0.44 -2.48
CA ASP A 108 -3.37 0.50 -3.83
C ASP A 108 -1.89 0.77 -3.71
N GLY A 109 -1.06 -0.20 -4.03
CA GLY A 109 0.37 -0.13 -3.77
C GLY A 109 1.25 -0.65 -4.88
N THR A 110 2.53 -0.34 -4.72
CA THR A 110 3.62 -0.83 -5.55
C THR A 110 4.77 -1.27 -4.67
N CYS A 111 5.22 -2.49 -4.86
CA CYS A 111 6.41 -3.04 -4.19
C CYS A 111 7.45 -3.47 -5.22
N ASP A 112 8.70 -3.53 -4.80
CA ASP A 112 9.72 -4.27 -5.51
C ASP A 112 9.53 -5.79 -5.33
N GLU A 113 10.30 -6.59 -6.06
CA GLU A 113 10.16 -8.05 -6.13
C GLU A 113 10.38 -8.76 -4.79
N VAL A 114 11.14 -8.13 -3.90
CA VAL A 114 11.52 -8.71 -2.59
C VAL A 114 10.92 -7.95 -1.40
N GLY A 115 10.07 -6.94 -1.67
CA GLY A 115 9.38 -6.18 -0.64
C GLY A 115 10.26 -5.26 0.20
N ARG A 116 11.42 -4.82 -0.33
CA ARG A 116 12.33 -3.90 0.36
C ARG A 116 11.96 -2.45 0.18
N ARG A 117 11.27 -2.11 -0.90
CA ARG A 117 10.78 -0.77 -1.24
C ARG A 117 9.31 -0.89 -1.63
N CYS A 118 8.45 -0.20 -0.90
CA CYS A 118 7.02 -0.31 -1.04
C CYS A 118 6.35 1.03 -0.81
N CYS A 119 5.39 1.39 -1.65
CA CYS A 119 4.56 2.57 -1.45
C CYS A 119 3.11 2.20 -1.69
N TRP A 120 2.20 2.76 -0.89
CA TRP A 120 0.77 2.55 -1.12
C TRP A 120 -0.07 3.75 -0.70
N VAL A 121 -1.18 3.92 -1.38
CA VAL A 121 -2.28 4.78 -0.97
C VAL A 121 -3.28 3.92 -0.20
N LEU A 122 -3.68 4.40 0.97
CA LEU A 122 -4.83 3.89 1.70
C LEU A 122 -6.05 4.68 1.22
N LEU A 123 -7.11 3.96 0.86
CA LEU A 123 -8.39 4.55 0.49
C LEU A 123 -9.52 3.94 1.33
N ASP A 124 -10.55 4.74 1.56
CA ASP A 124 -11.85 4.31 2.03
C ASP A 124 -12.91 4.49 0.93
N ARG A 125 -14.20 4.44 1.29
CA ARG A 125 -15.30 4.69 0.33
C ARG A 125 -15.33 6.09 -0.25
N GLU A 126 -14.80 7.06 0.47
CA GLU A 126 -14.85 8.49 0.11
C GLU A 126 -13.65 8.88 -0.76
N GLY A 127 -12.59 8.07 -0.72
CA GLY A 127 -11.40 8.28 -1.54
C GLY A 127 -10.08 8.06 -0.81
N PRO A 128 -8.98 8.63 -1.33
CA PRO A 128 -7.66 8.45 -0.75
C PRO A 128 -7.50 9.19 0.58
N VAL A 129 -7.01 8.45 1.58
CA VAL A 129 -6.85 8.88 2.99
C VAL A 129 -5.40 9.26 3.28
N SER A 130 -4.46 8.40 2.90
CA SER A 130 -3.03 8.61 3.21
C SER A 130 -2.12 7.98 2.16
N LEU A 131 -0.88 8.47 2.10
CA LEU A 131 0.24 7.82 1.40
C LEU A 131 1.20 7.26 2.44
N THR A 132 1.63 6.03 2.22
CA THR A 132 2.69 5.40 3.01
C THR A 132 3.87 4.99 2.12
N LEU A 133 5.06 5.37 2.56
CA LEU A 133 6.34 4.94 2.03
C LEU A 133 6.98 3.98 3.05
N ALA A 134 7.39 2.79 2.61
CA ALA A 134 8.01 1.79 3.48
C ALA A 134 9.24 1.18 2.82
N CYS A 135 10.30 0.97 3.58
CA CYS A 135 11.51 0.36 3.04
C CYS A 135 12.28 -0.45 4.09
N ASP A 136 13.18 -1.29 3.60
CA ASP A 136 14.36 -1.64 4.39
C ASP A 136 15.36 -0.48 4.28
N PRO A 137 15.64 0.25 5.37
CA PRO A 137 16.49 1.43 5.31
C PRO A 137 17.97 1.11 4.98
N ARG A 138 18.32 -0.18 4.86
CA ARG A 138 19.62 -0.63 4.33
C ARG A 138 19.62 -0.74 2.81
N ALA A 139 18.45 -0.72 2.17
CA ALA A 139 18.27 -0.91 0.74
C ALA A 139 18.04 0.41 -0.01
N ILE A 140 18.23 1.56 0.67
CA ILE A 140 18.08 2.88 0.08
C ILE A 140 19.29 3.74 0.41
N ASP A 141 19.70 4.59 -0.51
CA ASP A 141 20.67 5.65 -0.30
C ASP A 141 20.00 6.92 0.23
N ALA A 142 18.80 7.21 -0.30
CA ALA A 142 17.94 8.31 0.11
C ALA A 142 16.46 7.92 0.07
N PRO A 143 15.58 8.59 0.84
CA PRO A 143 14.12 8.36 0.77
C PRO A 143 13.52 8.51 -0.63
N SER A 144 14.09 9.39 -1.47
CA SER A 144 13.67 9.57 -2.86
C SER A 144 13.87 8.32 -3.75
N ASP A 145 14.66 7.33 -3.34
CA ASP A 145 14.74 6.03 -4.03
C ASP A 145 13.39 5.30 -4.06
N LEU A 146 12.50 5.65 -3.13
CA LEU A 146 11.12 5.14 -3.12
C LEU A 146 10.25 5.72 -4.24
N ALA A 147 10.70 6.78 -4.93
CA ALA A 147 9.97 7.37 -6.05
C ALA A 147 9.68 6.37 -7.17
N GLU A 148 10.57 5.40 -7.39
CA GLU A 148 10.36 4.32 -8.36
C GLU A 148 9.13 3.46 -8.05
N ARG A 149 8.70 3.44 -6.79
CA ARG A 149 7.57 2.63 -6.28
C ARG A 149 6.35 3.46 -5.94
N LEU A 150 6.33 4.74 -6.29
CA LEU A 150 5.13 5.55 -6.13
C LEU A 150 3.95 4.94 -6.88
N PRO A 151 2.75 4.96 -6.29
CA PRO A 151 1.52 4.58 -6.97
C PRO A 151 1.33 5.35 -8.27
N LYS A 152 0.63 4.75 -9.23
CA LYS A 152 0.46 5.27 -10.59
C LYS A 152 0.00 6.74 -10.62
N VAL A 153 -0.84 7.13 -9.70
CA VAL A 153 -1.39 8.49 -9.60
C VAL A 153 -0.34 9.53 -9.20
N LEU A 154 0.77 9.13 -8.58
CA LEU A 154 1.81 10.05 -8.08
C LEU A 154 3.12 9.98 -8.85
N ILE A 155 3.43 8.88 -9.54
CA ILE A 155 4.76 8.68 -10.14
C ILE A 155 5.11 9.78 -11.15
N HIS A 156 4.17 10.23 -11.97
CA HIS A 156 4.39 11.32 -12.93
C HIS A 156 4.27 12.72 -12.31
N GLN A 157 3.80 12.79 -11.06
CA GLN A 157 3.73 14.02 -10.28
C GLN A 157 5.02 14.30 -9.50
N ASN A 158 5.99 13.39 -9.51
CA ASN A 158 7.27 13.62 -8.83
C ASN A 158 8.20 14.54 -9.65
N VAL A 159 7.76 15.77 -9.83
CA VAL A 159 8.49 16.84 -10.52
C VAL A 159 8.52 18.12 -9.68
N PRO A 160 9.53 18.99 -9.84
CA PRO A 160 9.63 20.23 -9.06
C PRO A 160 8.33 21.03 -9.04
N GLY A 161 7.95 21.54 -7.87
CA GLY A 161 6.71 22.28 -7.67
C GLY A 161 5.49 21.43 -7.29
N GLN A 162 5.57 20.11 -7.38
CA GLN A 162 4.49 19.22 -6.97
C GLN A 162 4.63 18.77 -5.50
N PRO A 163 3.51 18.52 -4.80
CA PRO A 163 3.52 18.17 -3.38
C PRO A 163 4.34 16.92 -3.06
N ILE A 164 4.22 15.85 -3.85
CA ILE A 164 4.98 14.60 -3.63
C ILE A 164 6.50 14.83 -3.79
N HIS A 165 6.92 15.66 -4.75
CA HIS A 165 8.32 16.01 -4.93
C HIS A 165 8.85 16.82 -3.75
N THR A 166 8.04 17.74 -3.23
CA THR A 166 8.36 18.53 -2.03
C THR A 166 8.56 17.62 -0.82
N LEU A 167 7.68 16.63 -0.60
CA LEU A 167 7.82 15.67 0.50
C LEU A 167 9.11 14.86 0.38
N LEU A 168 9.39 14.27 -0.80
CA LEU A 168 10.59 13.46 -1.02
C LEU A 168 11.87 14.29 -0.84
N THR A 169 11.90 15.51 -1.37
CA THR A 169 13.04 16.44 -1.19
C THR A 169 13.25 16.80 0.27
N ALA A 170 12.17 17.04 1.03
CA ALA A 170 12.26 17.29 2.47
C ALA A 170 12.80 16.07 3.24
N ALA A 171 12.32 14.88 2.88
CA ALA A 171 12.78 13.62 3.45
C ALA A 171 14.28 13.37 3.18
N ASP A 172 14.75 13.64 1.96
CA ASP A 172 16.17 13.52 1.60
C ASP A 172 17.06 14.47 2.41
N ARG A 173 16.63 15.73 2.58
CA ARG A 173 17.35 16.70 3.41
C ARG A 173 17.42 16.24 4.87
N ALA A 174 16.31 15.78 5.42
CA ALA A 174 16.24 15.27 6.79
C ALA A 174 17.09 13.99 6.95
N TRP A 175 17.10 13.11 5.97
CA TRP A 175 17.93 11.89 5.92
C TRP A 175 19.42 12.23 5.88
N ALA A 176 19.82 13.22 5.08
CA ALA A 176 21.20 13.70 5.01
C ALA A 176 21.64 14.32 6.34
N ALA A 177 20.79 15.16 6.95
CA ALA A 177 21.06 15.75 8.27
C ALA A 177 21.19 14.69 9.37
N ALA A 178 20.45 13.59 9.26
CA ALA A 178 20.49 12.47 10.20
C ALA A 178 21.66 11.49 9.97
N ALA A 179 22.61 11.78 9.08
CA ALA A 179 23.70 10.87 8.72
C ALA A 179 24.50 10.37 9.92
N GLY A 180 24.78 11.22 10.93
CA GLY A 180 25.47 10.86 12.17
C GLY A 180 24.76 9.76 12.98
N GLN A 181 23.46 9.59 12.83
CA GLN A 181 22.69 8.55 13.52
C GLN A 181 22.92 7.15 12.93
N SER A 182 23.58 7.06 11.79
CA SER A 182 23.91 5.76 11.14
C SER A 182 24.80 4.87 12.01
N VAL A 183 25.58 5.44 12.93
CA VAL A 183 26.39 4.69 13.90
C VAL A 183 25.55 3.82 14.84
N PHE A 184 24.28 4.19 15.05
CA PHE A 184 23.30 3.44 15.85
C PHE A 184 22.42 2.54 14.97
N GLY A 185 22.75 2.42 13.69
CA GLY A 185 22.08 1.59 12.70
C GLY A 185 21.07 2.36 11.83
N PRO A 186 20.70 1.78 10.69
CA PRO A 186 19.88 2.43 9.65
C PRO A 186 18.48 2.81 10.14
N ARG A 187 17.92 2.03 11.07
CA ARG A 187 16.61 2.38 11.69
C ARG A 187 16.70 3.59 12.62
N ALA A 188 17.84 3.82 13.27
CA ALA A 188 18.05 5.01 14.08
C ALA A 188 18.10 6.26 13.20
N ARG A 189 18.79 6.20 12.07
CA ARG A 189 18.79 7.26 11.07
C ARG A 189 17.41 7.55 10.53
N TRP A 190 16.61 6.50 10.19
CA TRP A 190 15.23 6.67 9.72
C TRP A 190 14.36 7.39 10.75
N ARG A 191 14.44 7.01 12.03
CA ARG A 191 13.71 7.67 13.11
C ARG A 191 14.09 9.13 13.27
N ALA A 192 15.38 9.45 13.20
CA ALA A 192 15.86 10.82 13.27
C ALA A 192 15.37 11.67 12.08
N MET A 193 15.34 11.09 10.88
CA MET A 193 14.72 11.72 9.71
C MET A 193 13.23 12.01 9.94
N LEU A 194 12.45 11.04 10.44
CA LEU A 194 11.03 11.25 10.75
C LEU A 194 10.81 12.36 11.79
N SER A 195 11.63 12.38 12.85
CA SER A 195 11.58 13.47 13.85
C SER A 195 11.83 14.83 13.22
N ALA A 196 12.87 14.94 12.38
CA ALA A 196 13.18 16.19 11.69
C ALA A 196 12.08 16.66 10.73
N LEU A 197 11.37 15.72 10.07
CA LEU A 197 10.20 16.05 9.25
C LEU A 197 9.04 16.60 10.08
N ILE A 198 8.77 15.98 11.23
CA ILE A 198 7.74 16.43 12.18
C ILE A 198 8.08 17.84 12.72
N ASP A 199 9.34 18.05 13.13
CA ASP A 199 9.82 19.33 13.64
C ASP A 199 9.74 20.44 12.56
N ALA A 200 9.88 20.05 11.29
CA ALA A 200 9.68 20.94 10.13
C ALA A 200 8.19 21.16 9.75
N GLY A 201 7.24 20.61 10.51
CA GLY A 201 5.81 20.78 10.29
C GLY A 201 5.20 19.85 9.25
N VAL A 202 5.91 18.81 8.78
CA VAL A 202 5.32 17.79 7.91
C VAL A 202 4.35 16.94 8.76
N PRO A 203 3.09 16.76 8.33
CA PRO A 203 2.10 16.01 9.10
C PRO A 203 2.32 14.49 8.97
N VAL A 204 3.43 14.01 9.57
CA VAL A 204 3.75 12.58 9.60
C VAL A 204 2.82 11.90 10.60
N GLU A 205 2.08 10.90 10.13
CA GLU A 205 1.37 10.00 11.02
C GLU A 205 2.38 9.09 11.72
N ALA A 206 2.47 9.21 13.05
CA ALA A 206 3.37 8.40 13.86
C ALA A 206 2.63 7.17 14.40
N PRO A 207 2.60 6.03 13.70
CA PRO A 207 2.02 4.82 14.23
C PRO A 207 2.90 4.31 15.37
N ARG A 208 2.30 3.97 16.50
CA ARG A 208 2.98 3.46 17.70
C ARG A 208 3.89 2.24 17.46
N ARG A 209 3.78 1.57 16.32
CA ARG A 209 4.58 0.40 15.91
C ARG A 209 5.54 0.65 14.74
N SER A 210 5.47 1.77 14.03
CA SER A 210 6.26 2.04 12.81
C SER A 210 7.76 2.22 13.04
N LEU A 211 8.17 2.35 14.29
CA LEU A 211 9.58 2.49 14.64
C LEU A 211 10.43 1.25 14.29
N ARG A 212 9.81 0.10 14.01
CA ARG A 212 10.51 -1.12 13.57
C ARG A 212 10.67 -1.22 12.06
N ASP A 213 9.75 -0.64 11.30
CA ASP A 213 9.52 -1.03 9.91
C ASP A 213 9.94 0.04 8.90
N ALA A 214 10.59 1.13 9.32
CA ALA A 214 10.99 2.24 8.45
C ALA A 214 9.84 2.69 7.52
N VAL A 215 8.77 3.15 8.14
CA VAL A 215 7.54 3.60 7.48
C VAL A 215 7.39 5.10 7.66
N LEU A 216 7.06 5.81 6.59
CA LEU A 216 6.65 7.22 6.57
C LEU A 216 5.23 7.29 6.01
N THR A 217 4.26 7.65 6.84
CA THR A 217 2.87 7.86 6.44
C THR A 217 2.50 9.33 6.58
N VAL A 218 1.85 9.88 5.56
CA VAL A 218 1.31 11.24 5.59
C VAL A 218 -0.14 11.24 5.11
N PRO A 219 -1.01 12.16 5.60
CA PRO A 219 -2.34 12.36 5.03
C PRO A 219 -2.28 12.59 3.53
N TRP A 220 -3.26 12.10 2.80
CA TRP A 220 -3.33 12.26 1.34
C TRP A 220 -3.23 13.74 0.91
N THR A 221 -3.82 14.64 1.68
CA THR A 221 -3.78 16.10 1.41
C THR A 221 -2.38 16.67 1.34
N THR A 222 -1.38 16.01 1.93
CA THR A 222 0.04 16.41 1.90
C THR A 222 0.67 16.20 0.53
N VAL A 223 0.17 15.23 -0.25
CA VAL A 223 0.78 14.78 -1.51
C VAL A 223 -0.18 14.78 -2.69
N ALA A 224 -1.45 15.09 -2.45
CA ALA A 224 -2.47 15.10 -3.48
C ALA A 224 -2.05 16.01 -4.66
N PRO A 225 -2.16 15.54 -5.91
CA PRO A 225 -1.98 16.41 -7.06
C PRO A 225 -2.95 17.59 -7.00
N PRO A 226 -2.54 18.79 -7.45
CA PRO A 226 -3.46 19.91 -7.55
C PRO A 226 -4.66 19.51 -8.43
N ARG A 227 -5.84 19.95 -8.03
CA ARG A 227 -7.05 19.77 -8.87
C ARG A 227 -6.91 20.69 -10.08
N ASN A 228 -6.93 20.11 -11.26
CA ASN A 228 -7.03 20.86 -12.51
C ASN A 228 -8.40 21.53 -12.62
#